data_fc715527a2fbd16959f707ce4e9ed5af
#
_entry.id   fc715527a2fbd16959f707ce4e9ed5af
#
_cell.length_a   1.000
_cell.length_b   1.000
_cell.length_c   1.000
_cell.angle_alpha   90.00
_cell.angle_beta   90.00
_cell.angle_gamma   90.00
#
_symmetry.space_group_name_H-M   'P 1'
#
loop_
_entity.id
_entity.type
_entity.pdbx_description
1 polymer ?
#
loop_
_entity_poly.entity_id
_entity_poly.type
_entity_poly.pdbx_seq_one_letter_code
_entity_poly.pdbx_strand_id
1 'polypeptide(L)'
;MERIDERDTMFARAHYKKDSTVYKDYYAKNPEKKDIDDSFRTRPELLEEGTTTYNALNSPIAGSAFAFLRDIKDLCEGEVSPIKIDGNSKTFTKKIKGIASLYGACMVGITKLEKKHIYTYKGRSEEDYGQEVNLDHKFAIAFACEMDIDMVNRAPMISEVIATSKSYVDVAVIGMIISYYIRSLGYEARNHVDANYLVMPALIAEDAGLGQIGRNAILTNKDYGSRFKLGVVTTNLPLDIDEKIDFGLEDFCKVCKKCALTCPTQSLSRESKINKDNKYNWTVDVETCYEKWRYLGTDCGMCISVCPFSQNLESIKKYSSFKKNGVAIQDVLDEYKRKFGTRVFVPGNPSWLR
;
A
#
# COMPACT_ATOMS: atom_id res chain seq x y z
N MET A 1 -13.75 7.19 -12.68
CA MET A 1 -13.13 5.85 -12.51
C MET A 1 -14.20 4.96 -11.93
N GLU A 2 -14.40 3.77 -12.50
CA GLU A 2 -15.32 2.78 -11.94
C GLU A 2 -14.79 2.27 -10.60
N ARG A 3 -15.69 1.85 -9.72
CA ARG A 3 -15.33 1.22 -8.44
C ARG A 3 -14.68 -0.14 -8.73
N ILE A 4 -13.70 -0.50 -7.95
CA ILE A 4 -13.02 -1.81 -8.05
C ILE A 4 -13.79 -2.82 -7.20
N ASP A 5 -13.91 -4.04 -7.71
CA ASP A 5 -14.44 -5.18 -6.98
C ASP A 5 -13.29 -5.86 -6.19
N GLU A 6 -13.43 -5.97 -4.87
CA GLU A 6 -12.38 -6.62 -4.08
C GLU A 6 -12.22 -8.11 -4.44
N ARG A 7 -13.30 -8.75 -4.93
CA ARG A 7 -13.27 -10.16 -5.36
C ARG A 7 -12.27 -10.41 -6.50
N ASP A 8 -12.04 -9.38 -7.36
CA ASP A 8 -11.09 -9.45 -8.47
C ASP A 8 -9.65 -9.20 -8.06
N THR A 9 -9.40 -8.78 -6.83
CA THR A 9 -8.03 -8.53 -6.37
C THR A 9 -7.25 -9.83 -6.23
N MET A 10 -5.94 -9.80 -6.52
CA MET A 10 -5.07 -10.97 -6.38
C MET A 10 -5.10 -11.53 -4.95
N PHE A 11 -5.20 -10.65 -3.96
CA PHE A 11 -5.27 -11.02 -2.54
C PHE A 11 -6.57 -11.72 -2.13
N ALA A 12 -7.68 -11.51 -2.84
CA ALA A 12 -8.90 -12.28 -2.63
C ALA A 12 -8.81 -13.62 -3.38
N ARG A 13 -8.50 -13.57 -4.67
CA ARG A 13 -8.46 -14.72 -5.57
C ARG A 13 -7.51 -15.84 -5.12
N ALA A 14 -6.32 -15.47 -4.64
CA ALA A 14 -5.32 -16.43 -4.19
C ALA A 14 -5.78 -17.28 -2.99
N HIS A 15 -6.70 -16.76 -2.19
CA HIS A 15 -7.15 -17.40 -0.95
C HIS A 15 -8.51 -18.11 -1.07
N TYR A 16 -9.16 -18.12 -2.24
CA TYR A 16 -10.39 -18.89 -2.43
C TYR A 16 -10.07 -20.38 -2.31
N LYS A 17 -10.65 -21.03 -1.30
CA LYS A 17 -10.45 -22.47 -1.08
C LYS A 17 -11.05 -23.26 -2.22
N LYS A 18 -10.26 -24.15 -2.81
CA LYS A 18 -10.71 -25.01 -3.92
C LYS A 18 -12.01 -25.73 -3.53
N ASP A 19 -12.95 -25.76 -4.45
CA ASP A 19 -14.28 -26.39 -4.33
C ASP A 19 -15.24 -25.75 -3.30
N SER A 20 -14.84 -24.65 -2.61
CA SER A 20 -15.77 -23.87 -1.79
C SER A 20 -16.87 -23.21 -2.62
N THR A 21 -17.92 -22.72 -1.97
CA THR A 21 -19.01 -21.97 -2.63
C THR A 21 -18.46 -20.70 -3.30
N VAL A 22 -17.58 -19.98 -2.62
CA VAL A 22 -16.91 -18.77 -3.11
C VAL A 22 -16.11 -19.07 -4.38
N TYR A 23 -15.28 -20.13 -4.34
CA TYR A 23 -14.50 -20.58 -5.49
C TYR A 23 -15.39 -20.88 -6.71
N LYS A 24 -16.47 -21.67 -6.51
CA LYS A 24 -17.39 -22.03 -7.58
C LYS A 24 -18.10 -20.82 -8.16
N ASP A 25 -18.59 -19.90 -7.31
CA ASP A 25 -19.27 -18.68 -7.79
C ASP A 25 -18.32 -17.79 -8.58
N TYR A 26 -17.11 -17.57 -8.08
CA TYR A 26 -16.15 -16.68 -8.73
C TYR A 26 -15.71 -17.21 -10.09
N TYR A 27 -15.27 -18.48 -10.18
CA TYR A 27 -14.76 -19.05 -11.43
C TYR A 27 -15.84 -19.47 -12.42
N ALA A 28 -17.11 -19.58 -12.02
CA ALA A 28 -18.22 -19.65 -12.96
C ALA A 28 -18.36 -18.36 -13.79
N LYS A 29 -18.00 -17.20 -13.20
CA LYS A 29 -18.06 -15.88 -13.85
C LYS A 29 -16.73 -15.49 -14.52
N ASN A 30 -15.60 -16.04 -14.06
CA ASN A 30 -14.23 -15.71 -14.48
C ASN A 30 -13.42 -16.96 -14.79
N PRO A 31 -13.84 -17.82 -15.74
CA PRO A 31 -13.20 -19.11 -16.00
C PRO A 31 -11.75 -18.97 -16.48
N GLU A 32 -11.41 -17.87 -17.15
CA GLU A 32 -10.08 -17.59 -17.69
C GLU A 32 -9.01 -17.39 -16.60
N LYS A 33 -9.41 -17.05 -15.38
CA LYS A 33 -8.50 -16.83 -14.25
C LYS A 33 -8.24 -18.11 -13.45
N LYS A 34 -9.05 -19.14 -13.66
CA LYS A 34 -9.07 -20.33 -12.81
C LYS A 34 -7.73 -21.08 -12.78
N ASP A 35 -7.17 -21.37 -13.94
CA ASP A 35 -5.98 -22.20 -14.04
C ASP A 35 -4.75 -21.52 -13.46
N ILE A 36 -4.60 -20.21 -13.65
CA ILE A 36 -3.50 -19.45 -13.08
C ILE A 36 -3.63 -19.35 -11.55
N ASP A 37 -4.83 -19.08 -11.04
CA ASP A 37 -5.07 -18.98 -9.61
C ASP A 37 -4.93 -20.36 -8.92
N ASP A 38 -5.34 -21.44 -9.57
CA ASP A 38 -5.13 -22.81 -9.08
C ASP A 38 -3.63 -23.17 -9.02
N SER A 39 -2.82 -22.66 -9.95
CA SER A 39 -1.37 -22.87 -9.91
C SER A 39 -0.72 -22.21 -8.68
N PHE A 40 -1.22 -21.08 -8.23
CA PHE A 40 -0.72 -20.44 -6.98
C PHE A 40 -1.02 -21.28 -5.75
N ARG A 41 -2.20 -21.91 -5.68
CA ARG A 41 -2.64 -22.75 -4.56
C ARG A 41 -1.80 -24.02 -4.38
N THR A 42 -1.10 -24.46 -5.42
CA THR A 42 -0.19 -25.61 -5.32
C THR A 42 1.15 -25.27 -4.68
N ARG A 43 1.46 -23.98 -4.51
CA ARG A 43 2.72 -23.49 -3.91
C ARG A 43 2.54 -23.21 -2.43
N PRO A 44 3.62 -23.26 -1.62
CA PRO A 44 3.57 -22.82 -0.23
C PRO A 44 3.03 -21.41 -0.09
N GLU A 45 2.40 -21.09 1.04
CA GLU A 45 2.01 -19.72 1.37
C GLU A 45 3.22 -18.83 1.64
N LEU A 46 2.99 -17.53 1.74
CA LEU A 46 4.05 -16.62 2.14
C LEU A 46 4.54 -16.98 3.54
N LEU A 47 5.85 -16.87 3.77
CA LEU A 47 6.54 -17.18 5.03
C LEU A 47 6.56 -18.68 5.41
N GLU A 48 6.10 -19.58 4.54
CA GLU A 48 6.09 -21.02 4.81
C GLU A 48 7.33 -21.75 4.28
N GLU A 49 7.60 -22.90 4.86
CA GLU A 49 8.65 -23.83 4.42
C GLU A 49 8.44 -24.24 2.95
N GLY A 50 9.53 -24.34 2.21
CA GLY A 50 9.50 -24.60 0.76
C GLY A 50 9.60 -23.34 -0.09
N THR A 51 9.48 -22.14 0.47
CA THR A 51 9.78 -20.88 -0.22
C THR A 51 11.25 -20.50 -0.14
N THR A 52 11.74 -19.70 -1.09
CA THR A 52 13.18 -19.40 -1.24
C THR A 52 13.79 -18.65 -0.04
N THR A 53 13.00 -17.78 0.61
CA THR A 53 13.48 -16.92 1.70
C THR A 53 13.07 -17.41 3.09
N TYR A 54 12.40 -18.56 3.17
CA TYR A 54 11.98 -19.12 4.45
C TYR A 54 13.15 -19.30 5.41
N ASN A 55 12.92 -18.95 6.64
CA ASN A 55 13.84 -19.22 7.74
C ASN A 55 13.01 -19.47 9.02
N ALA A 56 13.23 -20.60 9.66
CA ALA A 56 12.43 -21.05 10.81
C ALA A 56 12.42 -20.08 12.01
N LEU A 57 13.44 -19.23 12.15
CA LEU A 57 13.53 -18.24 13.23
C LEU A 57 13.02 -16.86 12.78
N ASN A 58 13.22 -16.49 11.51
CA ASN A 58 12.93 -15.13 11.04
C ASN A 58 11.55 -15.00 10.41
N SER A 59 11.04 -16.03 9.71
CA SER A 59 9.70 -15.99 9.09
C SER A 59 8.58 -15.76 10.10
N PRO A 60 8.62 -16.37 11.32
CA PRO A 60 7.62 -16.10 12.35
C PRO A 60 7.56 -14.65 12.83
N ILE A 61 8.61 -13.83 12.66
CA ILE A 61 8.57 -12.42 13.05
C ILE A 61 7.50 -11.66 12.26
N ALA A 62 7.53 -11.79 10.92
CA ALA A 62 6.49 -11.20 10.09
C ALA A 62 5.14 -11.91 10.28
N GLY A 63 5.14 -13.25 10.43
CA GLY A 63 3.94 -14.02 10.70
C GLY A 63 3.21 -13.57 11.97
N SER A 64 3.94 -13.27 13.05
CA SER A 64 3.39 -12.75 14.31
C SER A 64 2.75 -11.37 14.14
N ALA A 65 3.37 -10.48 13.35
CA ALA A 65 2.79 -9.18 13.05
C ALA A 65 1.46 -9.30 12.28
N PHE A 66 1.39 -10.16 11.25
CA PHE A 66 0.14 -10.41 10.53
C PHE A 66 -0.90 -11.15 11.37
N ALA A 67 -0.50 -12.03 12.31
CA ALA A 67 -1.41 -12.63 13.27
C ALA A 67 -2.06 -11.57 14.17
N PHE A 68 -1.25 -10.67 14.74
CA PHE A 68 -1.75 -9.54 15.52
C PHE A 68 -2.76 -8.69 14.76
N LEU A 69 -2.49 -8.39 13.46
CA LEU A 69 -3.42 -7.62 12.62
C LEU A 69 -4.77 -8.34 12.41
N ARG A 70 -4.76 -9.67 12.29
CA ARG A 70 -6.00 -10.47 12.23
C ARG A 70 -6.79 -10.42 13.53
N ASP A 71 -6.10 -10.48 14.68
CA ASP A 71 -6.74 -10.47 15.99
C ASP A 71 -7.43 -9.14 16.32
N ILE A 72 -6.89 -8.02 15.81
CA ILE A 72 -7.47 -6.68 16.06
C ILE A 72 -8.51 -6.24 15.01
N LYS A 73 -8.78 -7.03 13.98
CA LYS A 73 -9.64 -6.61 12.86
C LYS A 73 -11.06 -6.20 13.28
N ASP A 74 -11.61 -6.83 14.31
CA ASP A 74 -12.96 -6.59 14.81
C ASP A 74 -13.06 -5.29 15.61
N LEU A 75 -11.92 -4.69 16.00
CA LEU A 75 -11.85 -3.40 16.68
C LEU A 75 -11.89 -2.19 15.73
N CYS A 76 -11.86 -2.45 14.40
CA CYS A 76 -11.87 -1.39 13.38
C CYS A 76 -13.10 -0.50 13.45
N GLU A 77 -14.21 -1.04 13.90
CA GLU A 77 -15.46 -0.36 14.19
C GLU A 77 -15.80 -0.46 15.68
N GLY A 78 -16.81 0.25 16.15
CA GLY A 78 -17.23 0.17 17.54
C GLY A 78 -18.21 1.26 17.92
N GLU A 79 -18.62 1.23 19.17
CA GLU A 79 -19.61 2.18 19.72
C GLU A 79 -19.14 3.63 19.62
N VAL A 80 -20.07 4.49 19.33
CA VAL A 80 -19.90 5.95 19.26
C VAL A 80 -20.47 6.57 20.53
N SER A 81 -19.75 7.49 21.15
CA SER A 81 -20.24 8.22 22.31
C SER A 81 -21.60 8.87 22.01
N PRO A 82 -22.60 8.72 22.89
CA PRO A 82 -23.87 9.40 22.73
C PRO A 82 -23.76 10.93 22.87
N ILE A 83 -22.66 11.40 23.46
CA ILE A 83 -22.37 12.83 23.63
C ILE A 83 -21.50 13.28 22.48
N LYS A 84 -22.06 14.15 21.64
CA LYS A 84 -21.33 14.75 20.52
C LYS A 84 -20.62 16.02 20.96
N ILE A 85 -19.32 16.07 20.75
CA ILE A 85 -18.51 17.25 21.03
C ILE A 85 -18.52 18.16 19.81
N ASP A 86 -19.06 19.36 19.97
CA ASP A 86 -19.06 20.37 18.92
C ASP A 86 -17.66 21.00 18.76
N GLY A 87 -17.32 21.29 17.53
CA GLY A 87 -16.05 21.93 17.17
C GLY A 87 -15.99 22.28 15.69
N ASN A 88 -15.04 23.14 15.32
CA ASN A 88 -14.84 23.49 13.93
C ASN A 88 -13.85 22.50 13.24
N SER A 89 -13.98 22.38 11.92
CA SER A 89 -13.17 21.48 11.10
C SER A 89 -11.68 21.72 11.26
N LYS A 90 -11.24 22.98 11.33
CA LYS A 90 -9.83 23.35 11.49
C LYS A 90 -9.22 22.82 12.80
N THR A 91 -9.98 22.90 13.89
CA THR A 91 -9.53 22.40 15.20
C THR A 91 -9.44 20.87 15.17
N PHE A 92 -10.43 20.18 14.64
CA PHE A 92 -10.42 18.73 14.51
C PHE A 92 -9.29 18.26 13.61
N THR A 93 -9.11 18.88 12.44
CA THR A 93 -8.00 18.60 11.52
C THR A 93 -6.64 18.71 12.20
N LYS A 94 -6.42 19.79 12.93
CA LYS A 94 -5.16 19.99 13.68
C LYS A 94 -4.93 18.87 14.71
N LYS A 95 -5.98 18.48 15.45
CA LYS A 95 -5.89 17.38 16.43
C LYS A 95 -5.58 16.04 15.76
N ILE A 96 -6.30 15.69 14.70
CA ILE A 96 -6.09 14.43 13.96
C ILE A 96 -4.67 14.35 13.40
N LYS A 97 -4.19 15.40 12.73
CA LYS A 97 -2.82 15.44 12.21
C LYS A 97 -1.77 15.36 13.33
N GLY A 98 -2.02 16.03 14.44
CA GLY A 98 -1.15 15.99 15.63
C GLY A 98 -1.10 14.60 16.26
N ILE A 99 -2.24 13.91 16.40
CA ILE A 99 -2.30 12.52 16.90
C ILE A 99 -1.51 11.59 15.95
N ALA A 100 -1.78 11.64 14.64
CA ALA A 100 -1.08 10.80 13.68
C ALA A 100 0.44 10.96 13.79
N SER A 101 0.93 12.20 13.82
CA SER A 101 2.37 12.50 13.94
C SER A 101 2.94 12.08 15.29
N LEU A 102 2.22 12.29 16.41
CA LEU A 102 2.63 11.88 17.75
C LEU A 102 2.86 10.37 17.85
N TYR A 103 2.01 9.58 17.18
CA TYR A 103 2.12 8.12 17.15
C TYR A 103 3.02 7.58 16.04
N GLY A 104 3.76 8.46 15.33
CA GLY A 104 4.85 8.06 14.43
C GLY A 104 4.50 8.05 12.95
N ALA A 105 3.35 8.60 12.52
CA ALA A 105 3.10 8.79 11.09
C ALA A 105 4.10 9.79 10.51
N CYS A 106 4.79 9.40 9.44
CA CYS A 106 5.71 10.27 8.72
C CYS A 106 4.99 11.23 7.76
N MET A 107 3.76 10.90 7.38
CA MET A 107 2.88 11.73 6.55
C MET A 107 1.44 11.58 7.00
N VAL A 108 0.64 12.63 6.86
CA VAL A 108 -0.81 12.61 7.09
C VAL A 108 -1.51 13.63 6.21
N GLY A 109 -2.61 13.22 5.59
CA GLY A 109 -3.46 14.06 4.75
C GLY A 109 -4.92 13.64 4.83
N ILE A 110 -5.81 14.53 4.43
CA ILE A 110 -7.27 14.35 4.53
C ILE A 110 -7.90 14.68 3.19
N THR A 111 -8.82 13.83 2.75
CA THR A 111 -9.62 14.08 1.55
C THR A 111 -11.09 13.77 1.79
N LYS A 112 -11.96 14.19 0.87
CA LYS A 112 -13.34 13.70 0.82
C LYS A 112 -13.36 12.24 0.43
N LEU A 113 -14.18 11.44 1.11
CA LEU A 113 -14.42 10.06 0.68
C LEU A 113 -15.37 10.08 -0.52
N GLU A 114 -14.87 9.58 -1.65
CA GLU A 114 -15.63 9.49 -2.90
C GLU A 114 -15.92 8.02 -3.26
N LYS A 115 -16.95 7.76 -4.05
CA LYS A 115 -17.33 6.40 -4.48
C LYS A 115 -16.19 5.63 -5.12
N LYS A 116 -15.30 6.29 -5.89
CA LYS A 116 -14.12 5.65 -6.51
C LYS A 116 -13.11 5.09 -5.51
N HIS A 117 -13.17 5.54 -4.25
CA HIS A 117 -12.29 5.07 -3.17
C HIS A 117 -12.78 3.79 -2.52
N ILE A 118 -14.05 3.41 -2.72
CA ILE A 118 -14.73 2.34 -1.99
C ILE A 118 -14.87 1.13 -2.91
N TYR A 119 -14.53 -0.08 -2.43
CA TYR A 119 -14.79 -1.31 -3.16
C TYR A 119 -16.29 -1.51 -3.42
N THR A 120 -16.64 -2.22 -4.50
CA THR A 120 -18.05 -2.55 -4.78
C THR A 120 -18.56 -3.64 -3.86
N TYR A 121 -17.81 -4.73 -3.75
CA TYR A 121 -18.16 -5.92 -2.98
C TYR A 121 -16.97 -6.40 -2.17
N LYS A 122 -17.23 -7.03 -1.02
CA LYS A 122 -16.21 -7.70 -0.21
C LYS A 122 -15.78 -9.02 -0.88
N GLY A 123 -14.50 -9.33 -0.83
CA GLY A 123 -13.94 -10.50 -1.51
C GLY A 123 -13.00 -11.37 -0.69
N ARG A 124 -12.41 -10.85 0.41
CA ARG A 124 -11.33 -11.53 1.14
C ARG A 124 -11.78 -12.52 2.22
N SER A 125 -13.01 -12.41 2.69
CA SER A 125 -13.58 -13.30 3.70
C SER A 125 -14.68 -14.16 3.10
N GLU A 126 -14.72 -15.47 3.41
CA GLU A 126 -15.81 -16.35 2.97
C GLU A 126 -17.15 -15.95 3.62
N GLU A 127 -17.12 -15.40 4.85
CA GLU A 127 -18.32 -15.07 5.64
C GLU A 127 -19.12 -13.92 5.02
N ASP A 128 -18.44 -12.95 4.46
CA ASP A 128 -19.06 -11.74 3.89
C ASP A 128 -18.75 -11.55 2.39
N TYR A 129 -18.29 -12.61 1.72
CA TYR A 129 -18.07 -12.62 0.27
C TYR A 129 -19.31 -12.19 -0.51
N GLY A 130 -19.11 -11.24 -1.41
CA GLY A 130 -20.17 -10.73 -2.29
C GLY A 130 -21.12 -9.74 -1.60
N GLN A 131 -20.92 -9.39 -0.33
CA GLN A 131 -21.66 -8.31 0.29
C GLN A 131 -21.27 -6.97 -0.35
N GLU A 132 -22.26 -6.18 -0.70
CA GLU A 132 -22.04 -4.82 -1.20
C GLU A 132 -21.41 -3.94 -0.11
N VAL A 133 -20.39 -3.19 -0.48
CA VAL A 133 -19.74 -2.25 0.44
C VAL A 133 -20.52 -0.93 0.44
N ASN A 134 -21.22 -0.68 1.54
CA ASN A 134 -21.94 0.55 1.81
C ASN A 134 -21.24 1.28 2.95
N LEU A 135 -20.56 2.38 2.66
CA LEU A 135 -19.82 3.20 3.62
C LEU A 135 -20.25 4.65 3.48
N ASP A 136 -21.03 5.14 4.44
CA ASP A 136 -21.59 6.50 4.45
C ASP A 136 -20.74 7.45 5.30
N HIS A 137 -19.43 7.44 5.09
CA HIS A 137 -18.51 8.41 5.66
C HIS A 137 -18.20 9.52 4.65
N LYS A 138 -17.91 10.71 5.16
CA LYS A 138 -17.71 11.92 4.33
C LYS A 138 -16.21 12.21 4.07
N PHE A 139 -15.35 11.83 5.00
CA PHE A 139 -13.92 12.12 4.97
C PHE A 139 -13.11 10.86 5.12
N ALA A 140 -11.92 10.90 4.52
CA ALA A 140 -10.89 9.89 4.70
C ALA A 140 -9.59 10.57 5.14
N ILE A 141 -9.01 10.05 6.22
CA ILE A 141 -7.72 10.44 6.78
C ILE A 141 -6.72 9.38 6.32
N ALA A 142 -5.79 9.76 5.44
CA ALA A 142 -4.68 8.92 5.02
C ALA A 142 -3.43 9.30 5.80
N PHE A 143 -2.68 8.30 6.24
CA PHE A 143 -1.39 8.50 6.90
C PHE A 143 -0.45 7.37 6.52
N ALA A 144 0.85 7.57 6.75
CA ALA A 144 1.86 6.61 6.37
C ALA A 144 2.92 6.41 7.46
N CYS A 145 3.45 5.18 7.54
CA CYS A 145 4.63 4.85 8.32
C CYS A 145 5.75 4.36 7.42
N GLU A 146 6.93 4.94 7.59
CA GLU A 146 8.11 4.62 6.80
C GLU A 146 8.59 3.19 7.09
N MET A 147 9.02 2.49 6.05
CA MET A 147 9.74 1.23 6.15
C MET A 147 11.24 1.52 6.25
N ASP A 148 11.94 0.78 7.11
CA ASP A 148 13.37 0.92 7.27
C ASP A 148 14.14 0.73 5.95
N ILE A 149 14.96 1.71 5.58
CA ILE A 149 15.66 1.73 4.28
C ILE A 149 16.67 0.60 4.15
N ASP A 150 17.37 0.23 5.24
CA ASP A 150 18.36 -0.84 5.21
C ASP A 150 17.67 -2.21 5.02
N MET A 151 16.54 -2.42 5.68
CA MET A 151 15.73 -3.62 5.53
C MET A 151 15.17 -3.74 4.09
N VAL A 152 14.59 -2.67 3.55
CA VAL A 152 14.03 -2.64 2.18
C VAL A 152 15.13 -2.79 1.12
N ASN A 153 16.31 -2.24 1.33
CA ASN A 153 17.42 -2.35 0.39
C ASN A 153 18.02 -3.77 0.32
N ARG A 154 17.57 -4.69 1.18
CA ARG A 154 17.88 -6.13 1.13
C ARG A 154 16.88 -6.93 0.28
N ALA A 155 15.86 -6.28 -0.28
CA ALA A 155 14.87 -6.93 -1.15
C ALA A 155 15.54 -7.77 -2.26
N PRO A 156 15.09 -9.01 -2.49
CA PRO A 156 13.86 -9.66 -2.03
C PRO A 156 14.05 -10.60 -0.80
N MET A 157 14.96 -10.29 0.13
CA MET A 157 15.22 -11.12 1.30
C MET A 157 14.13 -10.96 2.37
N ILE A 158 14.08 -11.89 3.33
CA ILE A 158 13.10 -11.92 4.44
C ILE A 158 13.02 -10.60 5.23
N SER A 159 14.10 -9.83 5.31
CA SER A 159 14.13 -8.52 5.97
C SER A 159 13.15 -7.52 5.37
N GLU A 160 12.85 -7.61 4.07
CA GLU A 160 11.89 -6.71 3.41
C GLU A 160 10.47 -6.95 3.95
N VAL A 161 9.99 -8.21 4.02
CA VAL A 161 8.64 -8.49 4.55
C VAL A 161 8.54 -8.25 6.05
N ILE A 162 9.64 -8.35 6.81
CA ILE A 162 9.67 -7.96 8.22
C ILE A 162 9.45 -6.44 8.34
N ALA A 163 10.12 -5.62 7.52
CA ALA A 163 9.88 -4.18 7.49
C ALA A 163 8.45 -3.84 7.05
N THR A 164 7.93 -4.56 6.05
CA THR A 164 6.55 -4.46 5.58
C THR A 164 5.55 -4.74 6.72
N SER A 165 5.66 -5.88 7.38
CA SER A 165 4.73 -6.30 8.43
C SER A 165 4.76 -5.36 9.64
N LYS A 166 5.97 -4.90 10.04
CA LYS A 166 6.14 -3.89 11.10
C LYS A 166 5.39 -2.60 10.77
N SER A 167 5.55 -2.09 9.56
CA SER A 167 4.89 -0.83 9.17
C SER A 167 3.37 -0.98 9.00
N TYR A 168 2.85 -2.18 8.67
CA TYR A 168 1.42 -2.46 8.74
C TYR A 168 0.88 -2.44 10.18
N VAL A 169 1.63 -2.95 11.14
CA VAL A 169 1.27 -2.85 12.57
C VAL A 169 1.25 -1.38 13.01
N ASP A 170 2.26 -0.60 12.63
CA ASP A 170 2.32 0.82 13.00
C ASP A 170 1.08 1.59 12.51
N VAL A 171 0.75 1.47 11.21
CA VAL A 171 -0.42 2.16 10.67
C VAL A 171 -1.74 1.63 11.27
N ALA A 172 -1.82 0.35 11.59
CA ALA A 172 -3.00 -0.20 12.25
C ALA A 172 -3.21 0.41 13.64
N VAL A 173 -2.14 0.50 14.46
CA VAL A 173 -2.17 1.11 15.80
C VAL A 173 -2.56 2.58 15.72
N ILE A 174 -1.94 3.36 14.83
CA ILE A 174 -2.27 4.77 14.64
C ILE A 174 -3.74 4.94 14.27
N GLY A 175 -4.22 4.14 13.30
CA GLY A 175 -5.60 4.18 12.85
C GLY A 175 -6.59 3.79 13.95
N MET A 176 -6.26 2.80 14.81
CA MET A 176 -7.06 2.46 15.98
C MET A 176 -7.18 3.65 16.94
N ILE A 177 -6.07 4.26 17.33
CA ILE A 177 -6.08 5.42 18.23
C ILE A 177 -6.92 6.57 17.65
N ILE A 178 -6.75 6.88 16.36
CA ILE A 178 -7.53 7.94 15.70
C ILE A 178 -9.02 7.60 15.69
N SER A 179 -9.39 6.36 15.33
CA SER A 179 -10.80 5.96 15.27
C SER A 179 -11.47 5.91 16.65
N TYR A 180 -10.78 5.43 17.68
CA TYR A 180 -11.25 5.49 19.07
C TYR A 180 -11.44 6.94 19.54
N TYR A 181 -10.46 7.82 19.27
CA TYR A 181 -10.57 9.24 19.59
C TYR A 181 -11.79 9.88 18.91
N ILE A 182 -11.99 9.65 17.62
CA ILE A 182 -13.13 10.21 16.88
C ILE A 182 -14.45 9.69 17.46
N ARG A 183 -14.56 8.38 17.74
CA ARG A 183 -15.75 7.78 18.34
C ARG A 183 -16.04 8.34 19.74
N SER A 184 -14.99 8.63 20.53
CA SER A 184 -15.17 9.28 21.84
C SER A 184 -15.69 10.72 21.76
N LEU A 185 -15.51 11.38 20.61
CA LEU A 185 -16.09 12.70 20.32
C LEU A 185 -17.54 12.64 19.82
N GLY A 186 -18.14 11.44 19.69
CA GLY A 186 -19.51 11.28 19.22
C GLY A 186 -19.66 11.28 17.68
N TYR A 187 -18.60 10.91 16.94
CA TYR A 187 -18.65 10.78 15.47
C TYR A 187 -18.28 9.35 15.05
N GLU A 188 -18.91 8.88 13.99
CA GLU A 188 -18.58 7.59 13.40
C GLU A 188 -17.16 7.63 12.82
N ALA A 189 -16.42 6.53 13.02
CA ALA A 189 -15.09 6.32 12.45
C ALA A 189 -14.79 4.84 12.33
N ARG A 190 -14.19 4.47 11.19
CA ARG A 190 -13.69 3.13 10.89
C ARG A 190 -12.20 3.18 10.54
N ASN A 191 -11.41 2.35 11.22
CA ASN A 191 -10.05 2.05 10.79
C ASN A 191 -10.05 0.99 9.68
N HIS A 192 -9.17 1.12 8.70
CA HIS A 192 -9.00 0.15 7.61
C HIS A 192 -7.63 -0.52 7.77
N VAL A 193 -7.62 -1.75 8.27
CA VAL A 193 -6.40 -2.54 8.50
C VAL A 193 -6.20 -3.58 7.41
N ASP A 194 -5.01 -4.18 7.35
CA ASP A 194 -4.73 -5.25 6.39
C ASP A 194 -5.76 -6.39 6.50
N ALA A 195 -6.15 -6.91 5.37
CA ALA A 195 -7.23 -7.89 5.18
C ALA A 195 -8.65 -7.43 5.62
N ASN A 196 -8.86 -6.17 6.03
CA ASN A 196 -10.18 -5.62 6.39
C ASN A 196 -10.39 -4.20 5.82
N TYR A 197 -9.90 -3.94 4.61
CA TYR A 197 -10.15 -2.70 3.89
C TYR A 197 -11.54 -2.73 3.24
N LEU A 198 -12.30 -1.64 3.36
CA LEU A 198 -13.46 -1.36 2.52
C LEU A 198 -13.15 -0.34 1.42
N VAL A 199 -11.94 0.18 1.43
CA VAL A 199 -11.48 1.30 0.58
C VAL A 199 -10.14 0.99 -0.06
N MET A 200 -9.75 1.78 -1.05
CA MET A 200 -8.46 1.72 -1.73
C MET A 200 -7.51 2.78 -1.16
N PRO A 201 -6.59 2.42 -0.25
CA PRO A 201 -5.73 3.37 0.46
C PRO A 201 -4.88 4.25 -0.46
N ALA A 202 -4.36 3.68 -1.57
CA ALA A 202 -3.49 4.41 -2.49
C ALA A 202 -4.20 5.57 -3.20
N LEU A 203 -5.46 5.39 -3.61
CA LEU A 203 -6.25 6.45 -4.24
C LEU A 203 -6.62 7.55 -3.24
N ILE A 204 -6.99 7.17 -2.02
CA ILE A 204 -7.27 8.12 -0.93
C ILE A 204 -6.02 8.93 -0.61
N ALA A 205 -4.86 8.27 -0.46
CA ALA A 205 -3.61 8.94 -0.11
C ALA A 205 -3.10 9.86 -1.24
N GLU A 206 -3.33 9.52 -2.50
CA GLU A 206 -3.05 10.42 -3.64
C GLU A 206 -3.95 11.65 -3.59
N ASP A 207 -5.27 11.46 -3.37
CA ASP A 207 -6.23 12.57 -3.27
C ASP A 207 -6.00 13.43 -2.02
N ALA A 208 -5.44 12.86 -0.95
CA ALA A 208 -5.06 13.54 0.28
C ALA A 208 -3.65 14.20 0.23
N GLY A 209 -2.98 14.19 -0.92
CA GLY A 209 -1.70 14.88 -1.12
C GLY A 209 -0.48 14.16 -0.55
N LEU A 210 -0.53 12.84 -0.28
CA LEU A 210 0.63 12.12 0.25
C LEU A 210 1.65 11.75 -0.83
N GLY A 211 1.27 11.76 -2.10
CA GLY A 211 2.15 11.39 -3.20
C GLY A 211 1.40 11.26 -4.52
N GLN A 212 2.04 10.63 -5.49
CA GLN A 212 1.50 10.30 -6.81
C GLN A 212 1.72 8.81 -7.10
N ILE A 213 0.87 8.18 -7.90
CA ILE A 213 1.06 6.78 -8.30
C ILE A 213 2.21 6.70 -9.32
N GLY A 214 3.26 5.95 -8.98
CA GLY A 214 4.43 5.74 -9.82
C GLY A 214 4.26 4.63 -10.88
N ARG A 215 5.31 4.41 -11.70
CA ARG A 215 5.35 3.33 -12.70
C ARG A 215 5.17 1.93 -12.10
N ASN A 216 5.58 1.73 -10.85
CA ASN A 216 5.38 0.48 -10.12
C ASN A 216 3.96 0.28 -9.59
N ALA A 217 3.02 1.17 -9.97
CA ALA A 217 1.64 1.24 -9.51
C ALA A 217 1.49 1.39 -7.97
N ILE A 218 2.53 1.85 -7.30
CA ILE A 218 2.53 2.14 -5.85
C ILE A 218 2.59 3.65 -5.67
N LEU A 219 1.90 4.15 -4.62
CA LEU A 219 2.02 5.55 -4.23
C LEU A 219 3.49 5.88 -3.92
N THR A 220 3.97 6.94 -4.50
CA THR A 220 5.36 7.40 -4.38
C THR A 220 5.35 8.84 -3.86
N ASN A 221 6.02 9.07 -2.75
CA ASN A 221 6.28 10.38 -2.19
C ASN A 221 7.67 10.88 -2.62
N LYS A 222 7.87 12.18 -2.64
CA LYS A 222 9.15 12.76 -3.05
C LYS A 222 10.28 12.42 -2.08
N ASP A 223 10.00 12.38 -0.77
CA ASP A 223 11.00 12.22 0.28
C ASP A 223 11.18 10.76 0.74
N TYR A 224 10.12 9.94 0.63
CA TYR A 224 10.09 8.55 1.09
C TYR A 224 10.05 7.53 -0.06
N GLY A 225 9.89 7.98 -1.31
CA GLY A 225 9.65 7.08 -2.43
C GLY A 225 8.36 6.29 -2.26
N SER A 226 8.42 4.98 -2.52
CA SER A 226 7.32 4.03 -2.24
C SER A 226 7.58 3.22 -0.96
N ARG A 227 8.51 3.66 -0.11
CA ARG A 227 9.05 2.94 1.05
C ARG A 227 8.26 3.28 2.31
N PHE A 228 6.94 3.06 2.29
CA PHE A 228 6.02 3.23 3.42
C PHE A 228 4.78 2.36 3.26
N LYS A 229 4.07 2.14 4.36
CA LYS A 229 2.72 1.55 4.34
C LYS A 229 1.69 2.61 4.69
N LEU A 230 0.50 2.48 4.09
CA LEU A 230 -0.61 3.41 4.25
C LEU A 230 -1.61 2.88 5.27
N GLY A 231 -2.05 3.76 6.17
CA GLY A 231 -3.23 3.58 6.99
C GLY A 231 -4.33 4.54 6.55
N VAL A 232 -5.57 4.13 6.73
CA VAL A 232 -6.75 4.96 6.44
C VAL A 232 -7.76 4.84 7.56
N VAL A 233 -8.27 5.98 8.00
CA VAL A 233 -9.48 6.07 8.83
C VAL A 233 -10.53 6.86 8.06
N THR A 234 -11.74 6.29 7.92
CA THR A 234 -12.88 7.02 7.35
C THR A 234 -13.83 7.49 8.45
N THR A 235 -14.50 8.65 8.27
CA THR A 235 -15.27 9.27 9.34
C THR A 235 -16.29 10.28 8.83
N ASN A 236 -17.27 10.60 9.70
CA ASN A 236 -18.20 11.73 9.57
C ASN A 236 -17.78 12.96 10.41
N LEU A 237 -16.62 12.91 11.11
CA LEU A 237 -16.07 14.10 11.79
C LEU A 237 -15.78 15.18 10.74
N PRO A 238 -16.25 16.43 10.91
CA PRO A 238 -15.96 17.51 9.99
C PRO A 238 -14.46 17.82 9.96
N LEU A 239 -13.84 17.72 8.78
CA LEU A 239 -12.39 17.94 8.60
C LEU A 239 -12.14 18.87 7.40
N ASP A 240 -11.05 19.64 7.47
CA ASP A 240 -10.52 20.36 6.31
C ASP A 240 -9.76 19.38 5.42
N ILE A 241 -9.93 19.53 4.11
CA ILE A 241 -9.26 18.67 3.11
C ILE A 241 -7.92 19.27 2.69
N ASP A 242 -6.97 18.40 2.38
CA ASP A 242 -5.70 18.76 1.77
C ASP A 242 -5.78 18.72 0.25
N GLU A 243 -4.86 19.43 -0.41
CA GLU A 243 -4.76 19.44 -1.87
C GLU A 243 -3.85 18.32 -2.37
N LYS A 244 -4.14 17.80 -3.56
CA LYS A 244 -3.25 16.89 -4.27
C LYS A 244 -1.91 17.57 -4.55
N ILE A 245 -0.84 16.78 -4.52
CA ILE A 245 0.48 17.23 -4.92
C ILE A 245 0.83 16.73 -6.31
N ASP A 246 1.58 17.52 -7.06
CA ASP A 246 2.20 17.14 -8.32
C ASP A 246 3.65 17.62 -8.35
N PHE A 247 4.58 16.74 -8.01
CA PHE A 247 6.02 17.02 -8.06
C PHE A 247 6.67 16.52 -9.37
N GLY A 248 5.87 16.11 -10.37
CA GLY A 248 6.35 15.67 -11.68
C GLY A 248 6.83 14.21 -11.70
N LEU A 249 6.27 13.35 -10.86
CA LEU A 249 6.61 11.93 -10.82
C LEU A 249 6.36 11.23 -12.16
N GLU A 250 5.29 11.59 -12.85
CA GLU A 250 4.97 11.03 -14.17
C GLU A 250 6.10 11.27 -15.18
N ASP A 251 6.57 12.52 -15.29
CA ASP A 251 7.65 12.86 -16.20
C ASP A 251 8.96 12.16 -15.80
N PHE A 252 9.24 12.07 -14.50
CA PHE A 252 10.36 11.32 -13.98
C PHE A 252 10.28 9.83 -14.35
N CYS A 253 9.14 9.19 -14.13
CA CYS A 253 8.93 7.78 -14.40
C CYS A 253 8.99 7.43 -15.90
N LYS A 254 8.60 8.36 -16.80
CA LYS A 254 8.75 8.17 -18.26
C LYS A 254 10.21 7.93 -18.64
N VAL A 255 11.13 8.64 -18.01
CA VAL A 255 12.59 8.56 -18.29
C VAL A 255 13.26 7.43 -17.50
N CYS A 256 12.98 7.33 -16.19
CA CYS A 256 13.73 6.49 -15.25
C CYS A 256 13.62 4.98 -15.54
N LYS A 257 12.42 4.43 -15.63
CA LYS A 257 12.10 3.00 -15.90
C LYS A 257 12.82 1.96 -15.00
N LYS A 258 13.55 2.34 -13.96
CA LYS A 258 14.39 1.44 -13.15
C LYS A 258 13.58 0.28 -12.53
N CYS A 259 12.41 0.54 -11.98
CA CYS A 259 11.55 -0.51 -11.39
C CYS A 259 11.12 -1.55 -12.43
N ALA A 260 10.78 -1.13 -13.66
CA ALA A 260 10.40 -2.04 -14.74
C ALA A 260 11.60 -2.81 -15.31
N LEU A 261 12.78 -2.17 -15.38
CA LEU A 261 14.01 -2.81 -15.88
C LEU A 261 14.57 -3.85 -14.91
N THR A 262 14.34 -3.70 -13.60
CA THR A 262 14.83 -4.63 -12.58
C THR A 262 13.76 -5.61 -12.08
N CYS A 263 12.52 -5.50 -12.54
CA CYS A 263 11.47 -6.45 -12.18
C CYS A 263 11.84 -7.87 -12.66
N PRO A 264 11.97 -8.86 -11.77
CA PRO A 264 12.44 -10.18 -12.13
C PRO A 264 11.47 -10.96 -13.01
N THR A 265 10.19 -10.62 -12.97
CA THR A 265 9.12 -11.22 -13.77
C THR A 265 8.66 -10.33 -14.92
N GLN A 266 9.24 -9.13 -15.07
CA GLN A 266 8.82 -8.15 -16.07
C GLN A 266 7.33 -7.74 -15.96
N SER A 267 6.73 -7.90 -14.77
CA SER A 267 5.33 -7.57 -14.50
C SER A 267 5.02 -6.08 -14.64
N LEU A 268 6.04 -5.22 -14.61
CA LEU A 268 5.88 -3.77 -14.73
C LEU A 268 6.09 -3.32 -16.16
N SER A 269 5.11 -2.61 -16.72
CA SER A 269 5.21 -2.10 -18.10
C SER A 269 6.40 -1.16 -18.28
N ARG A 270 7.22 -1.41 -19.31
CA ARG A 270 8.28 -0.49 -19.78
C ARG A 270 7.71 0.66 -20.60
N GLU A 271 6.54 0.48 -21.19
CA GLU A 271 5.81 1.47 -21.95
C GLU A 271 4.72 2.10 -21.10
N SER A 272 4.41 3.37 -21.36
CA SER A 272 3.23 4.01 -20.81
C SER A 272 2.07 3.74 -21.74
N LYS A 273 1.00 3.13 -21.24
CA LYS A 273 -0.25 3.01 -22.00
C LYS A 273 -1.07 4.27 -21.78
N ILE A 274 -1.55 4.88 -22.87
CA ILE A 274 -2.54 5.95 -22.81
C ILE A 274 -3.90 5.28 -22.64
N ASN A 275 -4.61 5.62 -21.56
CA ASN A 275 -5.99 5.18 -21.38
C ASN A 275 -6.96 6.06 -22.21
N LYS A 276 -8.27 5.71 -22.20
CA LYS A 276 -9.31 6.44 -22.94
C LYS A 276 -9.43 7.92 -22.56
N ASP A 277 -8.89 8.33 -21.41
CA ASP A 277 -8.93 9.71 -20.89
C ASP A 277 -7.62 10.47 -21.12
N ASN A 278 -6.75 10.00 -22.02
CA ASN A 278 -5.40 10.54 -22.27
C ASN A 278 -4.49 10.60 -21.02
N LYS A 279 -4.81 9.85 -19.98
CA LYS A 279 -3.94 9.69 -18.81
C LYS A 279 -3.02 8.51 -19.00
N TYR A 280 -1.75 8.70 -18.70
CA TYR A 280 -0.80 7.59 -18.64
C TYR A 280 -1.19 6.65 -17.51
N ASN A 281 -1.46 5.41 -17.84
CA ASN A 281 -1.77 4.39 -16.86
C ASN A 281 -0.63 3.39 -16.78
N TRP A 282 0.00 3.32 -15.63
CA TRP A 282 1.01 2.32 -15.33
C TRP A 282 0.30 1.02 -14.99
N THR A 283 0.56 -0.04 -15.74
CA THR A 283 -0.05 -1.34 -15.51
C THR A 283 0.97 -2.30 -14.91
N VAL A 284 0.47 -3.10 -13.97
CA VAL A 284 1.18 -4.23 -13.38
C VAL A 284 0.43 -5.49 -13.77
N ASP A 285 1.15 -6.47 -14.28
CA ASP A 285 0.65 -7.85 -14.37
C ASP A 285 0.70 -8.42 -12.94
N VAL A 286 -0.46 -8.41 -12.28
CA VAL A 286 -0.57 -8.78 -10.87
C VAL A 286 -0.38 -10.28 -10.65
N GLU A 287 -0.73 -11.10 -11.63
CA GLU A 287 -0.59 -12.55 -11.60
C GLU A 287 0.90 -12.93 -11.58
N THR A 288 1.68 -12.46 -12.55
CA THR A 288 3.12 -12.77 -12.61
C THR A 288 3.89 -12.13 -11.45
N CYS A 289 3.46 -10.97 -10.95
CA CYS A 289 4.02 -10.35 -9.75
C CYS A 289 3.76 -11.21 -8.51
N TYR A 290 2.51 -11.66 -8.31
CA TYR A 290 2.14 -12.47 -7.16
C TYR A 290 2.74 -13.88 -7.21
N GLU A 291 2.89 -14.47 -8.40
CA GLU A 291 3.61 -15.73 -8.58
C GLU A 291 5.03 -15.64 -8.02
N LYS A 292 5.72 -14.50 -8.24
CA LYS A 292 7.05 -14.28 -7.67
C LYS A 292 7.02 -14.21 -6.15
N TRP A 293 6.00 -13.59 -5.55
CA TRP A 293 5.84 -13.58 -4.10
C TRP A 293 5.71 -15.00 -3.53
N ARG A 294 4.88 -15.83 -4.15
CA ARG A 294 4.69 -17.25 -3.74
C ARG A 294 5.96 -18.06 -3.85
N TYR A 295 6.78 -17.80 -4.87
CA TYR A 295 8.09 -18.44 -5.03
C TYR A 295 9.09 -17.97 -3.97
N LEU A 296 9.13 -16.69 -3.69
CA LEU A 296 10.06 -16.10 -2.71
C LEU A 296 9.63 -16.41 -1.26
N GLY A 297 8.34 -16.38 -0.98
CA GLY A 297 7.78 -16.39 0.36
C GLY A 297 7.70 -15.00 1.00
N THR A 298 7.90 -13.94 0.19
CA THR A 298 7.86 -12.53 0.61
C THR A 298 7.23 -11.66 -0.46
N ASP A 299 6.89 -10.43 -0.13
CA ASP A 299 6.37 -9.40 -1.03
C ASP A 299 7.44 -8.75 -1.93
N CYS A 300 8.45 -9.47 -2.33
CA CYS A 300 9.52 -9.11 -3.27
C CYS A 300 10.23 -7.76 -3.00
N GLY A 301 9.54 -6.63 -2.95
CA GLY A 301 10.05 -5.29 -2.62
C GLY A 301 11.06 -4.66 -3.59
N MET A 302 11.51 -5.37 -4.64
CA MET A 302 12.58 -4.88 -5.53
C MET A 302 12.22 -3.60 -6.26
N CYS A 303 10.97 -3.41 -6.67
CA CYS A 303 10.52 -2.19 -7.34
C CYS A 303 10.46 -0.98 -6.38
N ILE A 304 10.31 -1.23 -5.08
CA ILE A 304 10.36 -0.22 -4.01
C ILE A 304 11.83 0.19 -3.78
N SER A 305 12.72 -0.80 -3.54
CA SER A 305 14.12 -0.53 -3.22
C SER A 305 14.88 0.15 -4.36
N VAL A 306 14.61 -0.21 -5.61
CA VAL A 306 15.31 0.37 -6.77
C VAL A 306 14.86 1.78 -7.13
N CYS A 307 13.73 2.25 -6.59
CA CYS A 307 13.21 3.58 -6.89
C CYS A 307 14.17 4.67 -6.38
N PRO A 308 14.62 5.63 -7.21
CA PRO A 308 15.48 6.71 -6.75
C PRO A 308 14.88 7.51 -5.58
N PHE A 309 13.56 7.72 -5.57
CA PHE A 309 12.87 8.40 -4.47
C PHE A 309 12.88 7.60 -3.16
N SER A 310 13.07 6.30 -3.21
CA SER A 310 13.23 5.47 -2.01
C SER A 310 14.64 5.55 -1.41
N GLN A 311 15.56 6.29 -2.05
CA GLN A 311 16.94 6.44 -1.64
C GLN A 311 17.23 7.89 -1.22
N ASN A 312 18.07 8.08 -0.23
CA ASN A 312 18.47 9.41 0.27
C ASN A 312 19.44 10.07 -0.71
N LEU A 313 18.94 10.57 -1.85
CA LEU A 313 19.71 11.27 -2.88
C LEU A 313 19.63 12.78 -2.67
N GLU A 314 20.80 13.45 -2.69
CA GLU A 314 20.86 14.90 -2.52
C GLU A 314 20.23 15.66 -3.70
N SER A 315 20.34 15.09 -4.91
CA SER A 315 19.69 15.66 -6.09
C SER A 315 18.16 15.69 -5.99
N ILE A 316 17.53 14.74 -5.28
CA ILE A 316 16.08 14.78 -5.04
C ILE A 316 15.70 15.95 -4.15
N LYS A 317 16.51 16.22 -3.11
CA LYS A 317 16.28 17.35 -2.19
C LYS A 317 16.49 18.71 -2.86
N LYS A 318 17.40 18.77 -3.83
CA LYS A 318 17.77 19.98 -4.57
C LYS A 318 16.61 20.55 -5.38
N TYR A 319 15.73 19.71 -5.92
CA TYR A 319 14.65 20.13 -6.83
C TYR A 319 13.29 20.08 -6.15
N SER A 320 12.48 21.14 -6.30
CA SER A 320 11.10 21.19 -5.82
C SER A 320 10.15 20.35 -6.69
N SER A 321 10.43 20.27 -8.00
CA SER A 321 9.63 19.54 -8.97
C SER A 321 10.47 18.99 -10.12
N PHE A 322 10.04 17.85 -10.66
CA PHE A 322 10.60 17.19 -11.84
C PHE A 322 9.73 17.41 -13.09
N LYS A 323 8.64 18.14 -12.98
CA LYS A 323 7.69 18.39 -14.06
C LYS A 323 8.38 19.12 -15.22
N LYS A 324 8.43 18.45 -16.40
CA LYS A 324 9.10 18.95 -17.61
C LYS A 324 10.55 19.40 -17.38
N ASN A 325 11.23 18.86 -16.38
CA ASN A 325 12.58 19.22 -16.00
C ASN A 325 13.58 18.08 -16.24
N GLY A 326 13.98 17.91 -17.50
CA GLY A 326 14.91 16.85 -17.91
C GLY A 326 16.28 16.93 -17.23
N VAL A 327 16.78 18.14 -16.92
CA VAL A 327 18.07 18.33 -16.20
C VAL A 327 17.97 17.75 -14.78
N ALA A 328 16.90 18.10 -14.06
CA ALA A 328 16.70 17.57 -12.70
C ALA A 328 16.56 16.04 -12.70
N ILE A 329 15.84 15.48 -13.66
CA ILE A 329 15.69 14.03 -13.80
C ILE A 329 17.04 13.36 -14.05
N GLN A 330 17.85 13.91 -14.97
CA GLN A 330 19.17 13.36 -15.30
C GLN A 330 20.13 13.44 -14.12
N ASP A 331 20.17 14.56 -13.39
CA ASP A 331 20.98 14.71 -12.15
C ASP A 331 20.71 13.60 -11.12
N VAL A 332 19.43 13.26 -10.92
CA VAL A 332 19.03 12.17 -10.02
C VAL A 332 19.50 10.82 -10.52
N LEU A 333 19.35 10.54 -11.82
CA LEU A 333 19.74 9.27 -12.42
C LEU A 333 21.27 9.08 -12.39
N ASP A 334 22.01 10.14 -12.60
CA ASP A 334 23.48 10.12 -12.56
C ASP A 334 24.00 9.95 -11.14
N GLU A 335 23.40 10.65 -10.15
CA GLU A 335 23.73 10.42 -8.74
C GLU A 335 23.43 8.98 -8.32
N TYR A 336 22.26 8.46 -8.69
CA TYR A 336 21.88 7.08 -8.39
C TYR A 336 22.87 6.08 -9.01
N LYS A 337 23.21 6.25 -10.29
CA LYS A 337 24.15 5.38 -10.98
C LYS A 337 25.54 5.38 -10.33
N ARG A 338 26.01 6.56 -9.92
CA ARG A 338 27.31 6.71 -9.24
C ARG A 338 27.32 6.04 -7.88
N LYS A 339 26.21 6.14 -7.09
CA LYS A 339 26.13 5.57 -5.73
C LYS A 339 25.86 4.06 -5.72
N PHE A 340 25.01 3.57 -6.63
CA PHE A 340 24.44 2.21 -6.56
C PHE A 340 24.59 1.38 -7.84
N GLY A 341 25.12 1.93 -8.92
CA GLY A 341 25.20 1.22 -10.20
C GLY A 341 23.80 0.97 -10.78
N THR A 342 23.52 -0.29 -11.12
CA THR A 342 22.24 -0.69 -11.73
C THR A 342 21.09 -0.60 -10.73
N ARG A 343 21.29 -1.13 -9.51
CA ARG A 343 20.33 -1.08 -8.41
C ARG A 343 21.03 -1.06 -7.07
N VAL A 344 20.37 -0.51 -6.07
CA VAL A 344 20.77 -0.70 -4.68
C VAL A 344 20.48 -2.14 -4.26
N PHE A 345 21.42 -2.74 -3.53
CA PHE A 345 21.24 -4.04 -2.89
C PHE A 345 22.24 -4.19 -1.75
N VAL A 346 21.73 -4.49 -0.57
CA VAL A 346 22.52 -4.82 0.62
C VAL A 346 22.44 -6.32 0.84
N PRO A 347 23.54 -7.07 0.68
CA PRO A 347 23.53 -8.53 0.78
C PRO A 347 23.35 -9.01 2.22
N GLY A 348 22.72 -10.18 2.36
CA GLY A 348 22.48 -10.86 3.64
C GLY A 348 21.46 -10.14 4.53
N ASN A 349 21.26 -10.67 5.73
CA ASN A 349 20.36 -10.09 6.73
C ASN A 349 21.11 -9.12 7.67
N PRO A 350 20.41 -8.20 8.35
CA PRO A 350 21.00 -7.43 9.45
C PRO A 350 21.52 -8.36 10.55
N SER A 351 22.45 -7.86 11.36
CA SER A 351 23.16 -8.70 12.36
C SER A 351 22.23 -9.45 13.31
N TRP A 352 21.13 -8.85 13.71
CA TRP A 352 20.16 -9.44 14.64
C TRP A 352 19.24 -10.52 14.00
N LEU A 353 19.25 -10.65 12.67
CA LEU A 353 18.54 -11.68 11.89
C LEU A 353 19.47 -12.78 11.35
N ARG A 354 20.75 -12.76 11.72
CA ARG A 354 21.74 -13.76 11.27
C ARG A 354 21.74 -15.00 12.14
#